data_bf50c32f05fbd72239f27f0a2935173b
#
_entry.id   bf50c32f05fbd72239f27f0a2935173b
#
_cell.length_a   1.000
_cell.length_b   1.000
_cell.length_c   1.000
_cell.angle_alpha   90.00
_cell.angle_beta   90.00
_cell.angle_gamma   90.00
#
_symmetry.space_group_name_H-M   'P 1'
#
loop_
_entity.id
_entity.type
_entity.pdbx_description
1 polymer ?
#
loop_
_entity_poly.entity_id
_entity_poly.type
_entity_poly.pdbx_seq_one_letter_code
_entity_poly.pdbx_strand_id
1 'polypeptide(L)'
;MYKRQNNVFAAGGEGGAELAKLVVDTIEKKPSTPLKYIYEDDEPIRSKIKKVSEQIYGAASVVYTTLADKKIKQIESLGISHYPICIAKTQYSFSSDPKAYGVAKNFELKVRDIIINNGAEMIVVIMGEIMRMPGLPKDPQAKRIDIVDGVIEGLS
;
A
#
# COMPACT_ATOMS: atom_id res chain seq x y z
N MET A 1 -16.20 -0.12 -13.39
CA MET A 1 -14.84 -0.57 -13.04
C MET A 1 -14.62 -1.93 -13.70
N TYR A 2 -13.61 -2.04 -14.56
CA TYR A 2 -13.27 -3.31 -15.20
C TYR A 2 -12.38 -4.12 -14.27
N LYS A 3 -12.75 -5.38 -14.02
CA LYS A 3 -11.92 -6.31 -13.27
C LYS A 3 -11.29 -7.31 -14.24
N ARG A 4 -10.03 -7.62 -13.99
CA ARG A 4 -9.29 -8.69 -14.66
C ARG A 4 -8.62 -9.53 -13.59
N GLN A 5 -8.49 -10.79 -13.86
CA GLN A 5 -7.91 -11.76 -12.93
C GLN A 5 -6.78 -12.50 -13.63
N ASN A 6 -5.86 -13.00 -12.85
CA ASN A 6 -4.83 -13.92 -13.27
C ASN A 6 -4.80 -15.13 -12.35
N ASN A 7 -4.19 -16.19 -12.78
CA ASN A 7 -4.05 -17.44 -12.02
C ASN A 7 -2.57 -17.86 -11.96
N VAL A 8 -1.65 -16.90 -11.85
CA VAL A 8 -0.20 -17.18 -11.82
C VAL A 8 0.20 -18.02 -10.62
N PHE A 9 -0.55 -17.97 -9.52
CA PHE A 9 -0.28 -18.75 -8.32
C PHE A 9 -0.34 -20.26 -8.60
N ALA A 10 -1.36 -20.73 -9.32
CA ALA A 10 -1.56 -22.16 -9.59
C ALA A 10 -1.03 -22.60 -10.97
N ALA A 11 -0.96 -21.71 -11.93
CA ALA A 11 -0.66 -22.03 -13.33
C ALA A 11 0.62 -21.35 -13.86
N GLY A 12 1.42 -20.74 -12.97
CA GLY A 12 2.66 -20.06 -13.37
C GLY A 12 2.43 -18.98 -14.43
N GLY A 13 3.38 -18.82 -15.37
CA GLY A 13 3.33 -17.81 -16.42
C GLY A 13 2.11 -17.92 -17.33
N GLU A 14 1.64 -19.11 -17.62
CA GLU A 14 0.43 -19.34 -18.43
C GLU A 14 -0.80 -18.68 -17.79
N GLY A 15 -0.92 -18.75 -16.46
CA GLY A 15 -2.02 -18.13 -15.71
C GLY A 15 -2.08 -16.62 -15.79
N GLY A 16 -1.00 -15.96 -16.22
CA GLY A 16 -0.91 -14.50 -16.39
C GLY A 16 -0.97 -14.04 -17.85
N ALA A 17 -0.84 -14.94 -18.82
CA ALA A 17 -0.64 -14.58 -20.23
C ALA A 17 -1.77 -13.73 -20.81
N GLU A 18 -3.02 -14.05 -20.50
CA GLU A 18 -4.18 -13.27 -20.96
C GLU A 18 -4.17 -11.85 -20.41
N LEU A 19 -3.89 -11.68 -19.11
CA LEU A 19 -3.78 -10.37 -18.49
C LEU A 19 -2.63 -9.56 -19.10
N ALA A 20 -1.49 -10.17 -19.37
CA ALA A 20 -0.34 -9.53 -20.00
C ALA A 20 -0.69 -9.00 -21.41
N LYS A 21 -1.38 -9.78 -22.23
CA LYS A 21 -1.88 -9.34 -23.55
C LYS A 21 -2.81 -8.14 -23.43
N LEU A 22 -3.73 -8.16 -22.48
CA LEU A 22 -4.63 -7.01 -22.23
C LEU A 22 -3.90 -5.75 -21.80
N VAL A 23 -2.80 -5.87 -21.04
CA VAL A 23 -1.95 -4.74 -20.66
C VAL A 23 -1.28 -4.16 -21.90
N VAL A 24 -0.65 -4.97 -22.73
CA VAL A 24 -0.01 -4.54 -23.99
C VAL A 24 -1.02 -3.84 -24.89
N ASP A 25 -2.16 -4.46 -25.15
CA ASP A 25 -3.25 -3.90 -25.96
C ASP A 25 -3.73 -2.54 -25.43
N THR A 26 -3.75 -2.39 -24.09
CA THR A 26 -4.18 -1.13 -23.47
C THR A 26 -3.15 -0.03 -23.68
N ILE A 27 -1.86 -0.35 -23.54
CA ILE A 27 -0.76 0.60 -23.77
C ILE A 27 -0.76 1.08 -25.23
N GLU A 28 -0.94 0.18 -26.18
CA GLU A 28 -0.96 0.49 -27.61
C GLU A 28 -2.17 1.35 -28.01
N LYS A 29 -3.35 1.04 -27.49
CA LYS A 29 -4.61 1.71 -27.85
C LYS A 29 -4.87 3.01 -27.08
N LYS A 30 -4.29 3.16 -25.92
CA LYS A 30 -4.49 4.30 -25.02
C LYS A 30 -3.13 4.85 -24.57
N PRO A 31 -2.57 5.82 -25.30
CA PRO A 31 -1.32 6.43 -24.87
C PRO A 31 -1.47 6.99 -23.45
N SER A 32 -0.41 6.83 -22.66
CA SER A 32 -0.41 7.28 -21.28
C SER A 32 -0.67 8.79 -21.18
N THR A 33 -1.59 9.16 -20.33
CA THR A 33 -1.71 10.54 -19.87
C THR A 33 -0.69 10.80 -18.76
N PRO A 34 -0.23 12.05 -18.57
CA PRO A 34 0.63 12.39 -17.45
C PRO A 34 0.03 11.91 -16.12
N LEU A 35 0.85 11.35 -15.24
CA LEU A 35 0.42 10.96 -13.91
C LEU A 35 -0.07 12.19 -13.15
N LYS A 36 -1.23 12.06 -12.54
CA LYS A 36 -1.77 13.07 -11.63
C LYS A 36 -1.63 12.56 -10.20
N TYR A 37 -0.69 13.13 -9.48
CA TYR A 37 -0.46 12.79 -8.08
C TYR A 37 -1.54 13.40 -7.18
N ILE A 38 -1.74 12.80 -6.00
CA ILE A 38 -2.71 13.28 -4.99
C ILE A 38 -2.14 14.45 -4.21
N TYR A 39 -0.82 14.49 -4.06
CA TYR A 39 -0.09 15.56 -3.38
C TYR A 39 1.25 15.79 -4.09
N GLU A 40 1.83 16.96 -3.86
CA GLU A 40 3.18 17.30 -4.32
C GLU A 40 4.22 16.93 -3.26
N ASP A 41 5.44 16.63 -3.69
CA ASP A 41 6.50 16.15 -2.79
C ASP A 41 6.93 17.19 -1.74
N ASP A 42 6.81 18.47 -2.02
CA ASP A 42 7.15 19.57 -1.12
C ASP A 42 6.03 19.93 -0.12
N GLU A 43 4.86 19.28 -0.23
CA GLU A 43 3.77 19.53 0.72
C GLU A 43 4.13 19.10 2.15
N PRO A 44 3.60 19.79 3.18
CA PRO A 44 3.74 19.37 4.57
C PRO A 44 3.23 17.94 4.80
N ILE A 45 3.92 17.18 5.64
CA ILE A 45 3.57 15.78 5.96
C ILE A 45 2.09 15.62 6.34
N ARG A 46 1.55 16.54 7.14
CA ARG A 46 0.13 16.51 7.54
C ARG A 46 -0.81 16.68 6.35
N SER A 47 -0.45 17.53 5.37
CA SER A 47 -1.21 17.71 4.14
C SER A 47 -1.26 16.43 3.34
N LYS A 48 -0.10 15.78 3.10
CA LYS A 48 0.01 14.50 2.41
C LYS A 48 -0.85 13.42 3.07
N ILE A 49 -0.72 13.27 4.40
CA ILE A 49 -1.50 12.30 5.18
C ILE A 49 -3.01 12.55 5.04
N LYS A 50 -3.43 13.81 5.17
CA LYS A 50 -4.83 14.20 5.05
C LYS A 50 -5.38 13.89 3.65
N LYS A 51 -4.69 14.31 2.60
CA LYS A 51 -5.11 14.07 1.20
C LYS A 51 -5.28 12.58 0.90
N VAL A 52 -4.34 11.74 1.28
CA VAL A 52 -4.45 10.29 1.07
C VAL A 52 -5.59 9.70 1.90
N SER A 53 -5.73 10.12 3.16
CA SER A 53 -6.80 9.63 4.04
C SER A 53 -8.20 9.98 3.53
N GLU A 54 -8.38 11.19 3.06
CA GLU A 54 -9.69 11.67 2.56
C GLU A 54 -9.97 11.15 1.14
N GLN A 55 -9.03 11.28 0.20
CA GLN A 55 -9.29 11.01 -1.22
C GLN A 55 -9.19 9.52 -1.58
N ILE A 56 -8.33 8.76 -0.91
CA ILE A 56 -8.17 7.31 -1.19
C ILE A 56 -9.06 6.48 -0.27
N TYR A 57 -9.03 6.76 1.03
CA TYR A 57 -9.76 5.95 2.01
C TYR A 57 -11.17 6.48 2.30
N GLY A 58 -11.45 7.76 2.02
CA GLY A 58 -12.75 8.37 2.30
C GLY A 58 -12.97 8.69 3.78
N ALA A 59 -11.89 8.90 4.54
CA ALA A 59 -11.99 9.32 5.92
C ALA A 59 -12.60 10.71 6.05
N ALA A 60 -13.39 10.93 7.10
CA ALA A 60 -13.96 12.24 7.41
C ALA A 60 -12.95 13.15 8.12
N SER A 61 -12.03 12.56 8.89
CA SER A 61 -11.02 13.31 9.63
C SER A 61 -9.77 12.45 9.91
N VAL A 62 -8.68 13.14 10.26
CA VAL A 62 -7.42 12.51 10.68
C VAL A 62 -6.98 13.15 12.00
N VAL A 63 -6.71 12.34 13.00
CA VAL A 63 -6.18 12.77 14.29
C VAL A 63 -4.80 12.16 14.55
N TYR A 64 -4.03 12.81 15.40
CA TYR A 64 -2.64 12.45 15.65
C TYR A 64 -2.41 12.20 17.13
N THR A 65 -1.65 11.17 17.46
CA THR A 65 -1.14 11.00 18.82
C THR A 65 0.00 11.97 19.10
N THR A 66 0.29 12.22 20.37
CA THR A 66 1.47 13.02 20.78
C THR A 66 2.77 12.43 20.23
N LEU A 67 2.86 11.11 20.10
CA LEU A 67 4.02 10.44 19.50
C LEU A 67 4.15 10.77 18.02
N ALA A 68 3.06 10.67 17.27
CA ALA A 68 3.04 11.03 15.84
C ALA A 68 3.42 12.49 15.61
N ASP A 69 2.92 13.40 16.47
CA ASP A 69 3.26 14.82 16.41
C ASP A 69 4.76 15.09 16.62
N LYS A 70 5.36 14.41 17.59
CA LYS A 70 6.82 14.49 17.82
C LYS A 70 7.61 13.99 16.61
N LYS A 71 7.15 12.90 15.99
CA LYS A 71 7.79 12.34 14.79
C LYS A 71 7.68 13.27 13.58
N ILE A 72 6.53 13.91 13.37
CA ILE A 72 6.37 14.92 12.32
C ILE A 72 7.37 16.06 12.49
N LYS A 73 7.48 16.62 13.70
CA LYS A 73 8.47 17.66 13.99
C LYS A 73 9.91 17.20 13.76
N GLN A 74 10.22 15.93 14.07
CA GLN A 74 11.52 15.34 13.78
C GLN A 74 11.79 15.29 12.28
N ILE A 75 10.82 14.84 11.47
CA ILE A 75 10.91 14.77 9.99
C ILE A 75 11.17 16.18 9.43
N GLU A 76 10.42 17.17 9.91
CA GLU A 76 10.58 18.57 9.50
C GLU A 76 11.97 19.11 9.85
N SER A 77 12.47 18.81 11.06
CA SER A 77 13.81 19.23 11.48
C SER A 77 14.96 18.57 10.71
N LEU A 78 14.72 17.36 10.19
CA LEU A 78 15.68 16.64 9.34
C LEU A 78 15.64 17.08 7.88
N GLY A 79 14.70 17.92 7.47
CA GLY A 79 14.55 18.38 6.09
C GLY A 79 14.08 17.31 5.10
N ILE A 80 13.50 16.21 5.58
CA ILE A 80 13.06 15.06 4.77
C ILE A 80 11.54 15.02 4.56
N SER A 81 10.86 16.15 4.72
CA SER A 81 9.41 16.26 4.50
C SER A 81 9.01 15.98 3.04
N HIS A 82 9.94 16.04 2.10
CA HIS A 82 9.73 15.74 0.69
C HIS A 82 9.55 14.23 0.42
N TYR A 83 9.92 13.35 1.36
CA TYR A 83 9.71 11.92 1.19
C TYR A 83 8.22 11.59 0.99
N PRO A 84 7.89 10.64 0.09
CA PRO A 84 6.53 10.14 -0.06
C PRO A 84 6.06 9.41 1.20
N ILE A 85 4.74 9.38 1.40
CA ILE A 85 4.14 8.68 2.52
C ILE A 85 3.56 7.33 2.09
N CYS A 86 3.64 6.36 2.98
CA CYS A 86 2.98 5.06 2.88
C CYS A 86 2.11 4.87 4.12
N ILE A 87 0.79 4.74 3.93
CA ILE A 87 -0.13 4.51 5.04
C ILE A 87 -0.20 3.02 5.34
N ALA A 88 0.16 2.66 6.57
CA ALA A 88 0.09 1.31 7.10
C ALA A 88 -1.07 1.19 8.10
N LYS A 89 -2.12 0.48 7.68
CA LYS A 89 -3.32 0.17 8.48
C LYS A 89 -3.84 -1.22 8.09
N THR A 90 -4.95 -1.65 8.67
CA THR A 90 -5.55 -2.93 8.30
C THR A 90 -5.85 -3.01 6.79
N GLN A 91 -5.61 -4.16 6.20
CA GLN A 91 -5.93 -4.47 4.79
C GLN A 91 -7.41 -4.83 4.57
N TYR A 92 -8.17 -5.08 5.62
CA TYR A 92 -9.54 -5.58 5.54
C TYR A 92 -10.60 -4.49 5.42
N SER A 93 -10.26 -3.22 5.69
CA SER A 93 -11.18 -2.09 5.66
C SER A 93 -10.51 -0.82 5.16
N PHE A 94 -11.28 0.12 4.64
CA PHE A 94 -10.82 1.49 4.40
C PHE A 94 -10.60 2.27 5.70
N SER A 95 -11.33 1.93 6.77
CA SER A 95 -11.11 2.47 8.12
C SER A 95 -9.94 1.77 8.83
N SER A 96 -9.67 2.15 10.06
CA SER A 96 -8.73 1.44 10.94
C SER A 96 -9.36 0.23 11.67
N ASP A 97 -10.67 0.04 11.56
CA ASP A 97 -11.38 -1.12 12.12
C ASP A 97 -11.42 -2.26 11.09
N PRO A 98 -10.75 -3.41 11.33
CA PRO A 98 -10.72 -4.53 10.38
C PRO A 98 -12.10 -5.18 10.17
N LYS A 99 -13.10 -4.90 11.03
CA LYS A 99 -14.47 -5.44 10.92
C LYS A 99 -15.42 -4.52 10.16
N ALA A 100 -15.04 -3.30 9.85
CA ALA A 100 -15.83 -2.37 9.06
C ALA A 100 -15.74 -2.72 7.57
N TYR A 101 -16.42 -3.79 7.16
CA TYR A 101 -16.40 -4.29 5.79
C TYR A 101 -17.10 -3.36 4.80
N GLY A 102 -16.76 -3.52 3.52
CA GLY A 102 -17.34 -2.76 2.42
C GLY A 102 -16.78 -1.33 2.34
N VAL A 103 -17.64 -0.39 1.95
CA VAL A 103 -17.28 1.03 1.86
C VAL A 103 -17.64 1.72 3.18
N ALA A 104 -16.69 1.76 4.11
CA ALA A 104 -16.85 2.51 5.36
C ALA A 104 -17.05 4.01 5.06
N LYS A 105 -17.89 4.68 5.86
CA LYS A 105 -18.20 6.11 5.74
C LYS A 105 -18.11 6.80 7.11
N ASN A 106 -17.83 8.10 7.10
CA ASN A 106 -17.82 8.95 8.28
C ASN A 106 -16.90 8.43 9.41
N PHE A 107 -15.77 7.84 9.07
CA PHE A 107 -14.80 7.34 10.03
C PHE A 107 -13.63 8.29 10.16
N GLU A 108 -12.98 8.23 11.32
CA GLU A 108 -11.76 8.94 11.62
C GLU A 108 -10.56 7.99 11.49
N LEU A 109 -9.47 8.48 10.92
CA LEU A 109 -8.19 7.77 10.93
C LEU A 109 -7.25 8.37 11.96
N LYS A 110 -6.72 7.54 12.84
CA LYS A 110 -5.81 7.96 13.91
C LYS A 110 -4.37 7.57 13.56
N VAL A 111 -3.52 8.56 13.35
CA VAL A 111 -2.08 8.35 13.21
C VAL A 111 -1.50 8.03 14.58
N ARG A 112 -1.09 6.78 14.77
CA ARG A 112 -0.53 6.26 16.02
C ARG A 112 0.96 6.52 16.16
N ASP A 113 1.69 6.30 15.06
CA ASP A 113 3.14 6.45 14.99
C ASP A 113 3.56 6.75 13.55
N ILE A 114 4.80 7.20 13.38
CA ILE A 114 5.42 7.44 12.07
C ILE A 114 6.83 6.87 12.09
N ILE A 115 7.18 6.14 11.03
CA ILE A 115 8.48 5.50 10.89
C ILE A 115 9.18 6.07 9.67
N ILE A 116 10.42 6.49 9.84
CA ILE A 116 11.27 6.98 8.76
C ILE A 116 12.02 5.79 8.17
N ASN A 117 11.75 5.48 6.92
CA ASN A 117 12.44 4.44 6.16
C ASN A 117 13.48 5.13 5.26
N ASN A 118 14.58 5.55 5.87
CA ASN A 118 15.56 6.41 5.21
C ASN A 118 16.23 5.73 3.99
N GLY A 119 16.49 4.43 4.08
CA GLY A 119 17.07 3.67 2.96
C GLY A 119 16.14 3.52 1.74
N ALA A 120 14.82 3.69 1.94
CA ALA A 120 13.81 3.68 0.89
C ALA A 120 13.28 5.09 0.58
N GLU A 121 13.81 6.11 1.24
CA GLU A 121 13.36 7.51 1.14
C GLU A 121 11.83 7.64 1.29
N MET A 122 11.26 6.96 2.29
CA MET A 122 9.83 6.85 2.49
C MET A 122 9.44 7.02 3.96
N ILE A 123 8.31 7.66 4.21
CA ILE A 123 7.71 7.84 5.54
C ILE A 123 6.51 6.89 5.68
N VAL A 124 6.59 5.97 6.64
CA VAL A 124 5.50 5.03 6.93
C VAL A 124 4.63 5.56 8.05
N VAL A 125 3.36 5.80 7.75
CA VAL A 125 2.35 6.35 8.67
C VAL A 125 1.50 5.22 9.22
N ILE A 126 1.62 4.94 10.51
CA ILE A 126 0.91 3.83 11.18
C ILE A 126 -0.45 4.31 11.66
N MET A 127 -1.53 3.75 11.08
CA MET A 127 -2.92 4.11 11.38
C MET A 127 -3.77 2.92 11.86
N GLY A 128 -3.21 2.05 12.65
CA GLY A 128 -3.95 0.89 13.16
C GLY A 128 -3.00 -0.16 13.72
N GLU A 129 -3.55 -1.32 14.00
CA GLU A 129 -2.76 -2.49 14.33
C GLU A 129 -2.47 -3.25 13.05
N ILE A 130 -1.21 -3.28 12.67
CA ILE A 130 -0.74 -3.99 11.48
C ILE A 130 0.56 -4.74 11.80
N MET A 131 0.58 -5.98 11.43
CA MET A 131 1.82 -6.76 11.44
C MET A 131 2.65 -6.37 10.21
N ARG A 132 3.83 -5.83 10.42
CA ARG A 132 4.78 -5.54 9.35
C ARG A 132 5.55 -6.80 9.00
N MET A 133 5.76 -7.03 7.70
CA MET A 133 6.43 -8.23 7.17
C MET A 133 5.85 -9.55 7.70
N PRO A 134 4.51 -9.78 7.55
CA PRO A 134 3.91 -11.04 7.95
C PRO A 134 4.45 -12.17 7.07
N GLY A 135 4.52 -13.38 7.63
CA GLY A 135 4.79 -14.57 6.82
C GLY A 135 6.24 -14.72 6.35
N LEU A 136 7.21 -14.17 7.07
CA LEU A 136 8.63 -14.46 6.84
C LEU A 136 9.13 -15.54 7.84
N PRO A 137 8.83 -16.84 7.62
CA PRO A 137 9.29 -17.90 8.48
C PRO A 137 10.80 -18.09 8.31
N LYS A 138 11.44 -18.65 9.36
CA LYS A 138 12.87 -18.98 9.32
C LYS A 138 13.20 -20.00 8.20
N ASP A 139 12.24 -20.85 7.86
CA ASP A 139 12.30 -21.76 6.73
C ASP A 139 11.21 -21.37 5.70
N PRO A 140 11.57 -20.54 4.68
CA PRO A 140 10.59 -19.99 3.76
C PRO A 140 10.06 -21.05 2.79
N GLN A 141 8.77 -20.92 2.43
CA GLN A 141 8.09 -21.80 1.46
C GLN A 141 8.79 -21.82 0.10
N ALA A 142 9.44 -20.72 -0.29
CA ALA A 142 10.19 -20.63 -1.53
C ALA A 142 11.25 -21.74 -1.73
N LYS A 143 11.73 -22.35 -0.67
CA LYS A 143 12.64 -23.52 -0.75
C LYS A 143 11.98 -24.83 -1.20
N ARG A 144 10.64 -24.87 -1.17
CA ARG A 144 9.83 -26.06 -1.47
C ARG A 144 9.06 -25.93 -2.77
N ILE A 145 8.95 -24.70 -3.29
CA ILE A 145 8.26 -24.45 -4.55
C ILE A 145 9.20 -24.81 -5.70
N ASP A 146 8.76 -25.72 -6.56
CA ASP A 146 9.51 -26.16 -7.75
C ASP A 146 8.56 -26.40 -8.91
N ILE A 147 9.11 -26.59 -10.12
CA ILE A 147 8.38 -26.98 -11.30
C ILE A 147 8.82 -28.40 -11.67
N VAL A 148 7.91 -29.36 -11.46
CA VAL A 148 8.12 -30.79 -11.77
C VAL A 148 7.21 -31.17 -12.93
N ASP A 149 7.77 -31.64 -14.03
CA ASP A 149 7.03 -32.01 -15.26
C ASP A 149 6.07 -30.91 -15.77
N GLY A 150 6.46 -29.61 -15.61
CA GLY A 150 5.66 -28.47 -16.00
C GLY A 150 4.55 -28.08 -15.01
N VAL A 151 4.44 -28.77 -13.89
CA VAL A 151 3.47 -28.48 -12.81
C VAL A 151 4.18 -27.82 -11.63
N ILE A 152 3.55 -26.79 -11.06
CA ILE A 152 4.07 -26.12 -9.87
C ILE A 152 3.71 -26.95 -8.63
N GLU A 153 4.72 -27.41 -7.90
CA GLU A 153 4.60 -28.14 -6.65
C GLU A 153 5.03 -27.30 -5.45
N GLY A 154 4.64 -27.72 -4.23
CA GLY A 154 5.07 -27.08 -2.98
C GLY A 154 4.36 -25.77 -2.63
N LEU A 155 3.18 -25.51 -3.18
CA LEU A 155 2.40 -24.30 -2.88
C LEU A 155 1.67 -24.33 -1.52
N SER A 156 1.57 -25.48 -0.86
CA SER A 156 0.87 -25.70 0.41
C SER A 156 1.73 -26.45 1.42
#